data_ff825a0a13027bdf09d88619074a19a7
#
_entry.id   ff825a0a13027bdf09d88619074a19a7
#
_cell.length_a   1.000
_cell.length_b   1.000
_cell.length_c   1.000
_cell.angle_alpha   90.00
_cell.angle_beta   90.00
_cell.angle_gamma   90.00
#
_symmetry.space_group_name_H-M   'P 1'
#
loop_
_entity.id
_entity.type
_entity.pdbx_description
1 polymer ?
#
loop_
_entity_poly.entity_id
_entity_poly.type
_entity_poly.pdbx_seq_one_letter_code
_entity_poly.pdbx_strand_id
1 'polypeptide(L)'
;SMDVDVELPDYGNLKKPLLEAFTLDSTACAACTYMWGVAQDAKKHFGDRIDVVEYMYNTPENISRIKKMGVKQLPSLYLNGELKYSSLIPNLDDLIRQIEEAL
;
A
#
# COMPACT_ATOMS: atom_id res chain seq x y z
N SER A 1 -21.56 10.46 11.17
CA SER A 1 -20.36 9.84 10.65
C SER A 1 -20.47 8.35 10.73
N MET A 2 -19.97 7.70 9.74
CA MET A 2 -20.14 6.28 9.53
C MET A 2 -18.80 5.59 9.71
N ASP A 3 -18.24 5.67 10.91
CA ASP A 3 -17.00 4.97 11.19
C ASP A 3 -17.27 3.47 11.17
N VAL A 4 -16.55 2.78 10.31
CA VAL A 4 -16.61 1.34 10.21
C VAL A 4 -15.39 0.77 10.93
N ASP A 5 -15.61 -0.22 11.76
CA ASP A 5 -14.49 -0.90 12.40
C ASP A 5 -13.84 -1.83 11.39
N VAL A 6 -12.56 -1.62 11.14
CA VAL A 6 -11.76 -2.48 10.26
C VAL A 6 -10.64 -3.10 11.06
N GLU A 7 -10.29 -4.33 10.71
CA GLU A 7 -9.18 -5.03 11.31
C GLU A 7 -7.96 -4.90 10.44
N LEU A 8 -6.87 -4.40 11.01
CA LEU A 8 -5.59 -4.33 10.32
C LEU A 8 -4.95 -5.71 10.27
N PRO A 9 -4.12 -5.99 9.26
CA PRO A 9 -3.33 -7.22 9.25
C PRO A 9 -2.47 -7.35 10.51
N ASP A 10 -2.18 -8.59 10.91
CA ASP A 10 -1.22 -8.85 11.96
C ASP A 10 0.18 -8.81 11.36
N TYR A 11 0.77 -7.63 11.37
CA TYR A 11 2.06 -7.39 10.71
C TYR A 11 3.23 -8.17 11.32
N GLY A 12 3.07 -8.67 12.54
CA GLY A 12 4.08 -9.51 13.17
C GLY A 12 4.04 -10.96 12.72
N ASN A 13 2.99 -11.39 12.04
CA ASN A 13 2.76 -12.79 11.66
C ASN A 13 2.36 -12.96 10.19
N LEU A 14 2.87 -12.13 9.32
CA LEU A 14 2.58 -12.25 7.89
C LEU A 14 3.28 -13.48 7.32
N LYS A 15 2.55 -14.23 6.49
CA LYS A 15 3.12 -15.41 5.81
C LYS A 15 4.05 -15.02 4.66
N LYS A 16 3.81 -13.84 4.09
CA LYS A 16 4.62 -13.29 3.01
C LYS A 16 4.57 -11.77 3.06
N PRO A 17 5.52 -11.07 2.45
CA PRO A 17 5.52 -9.62 2.45
C PRO A 17 4.20 -9.07 1.90
N LEU A 18 3.68 -8.04 2.55
CA LEU A 18 2.44 -7.36 2.18
C LEU A 18 2.75 -5.92 1.80
N LEU A 19 2.46 -5.58 0.56
CA LEU A 19 2.60 -4.23 0.03
C LEU A 19 1.21 -3.60 -0.05
N GLU A 20 1.02 -2.49 0.66
CA GLU A 20 -0.27 -1.81 0.74
C GLU A 20 -0.12 -0.38 0.22
N ALA A 21 -0.87 -0.06 -0.83
CA ALA A 21 -0.92 1.28 -1.40
C ALA A 21 -2.20 1.97 -0.95
N PHE A 22 -2.04 3.15 -0.35
CA PHE A 22 -3.17 3.99 0.06
C PHE A 22 -3.25 5.15 -0.92
N THR A 23 -4.39 5.27 -1.61
CA THR A 23 -4.53 6.21 -2.72
C THR A 23 -5.84 6.99 -2.63
N LEU A 24 -5.90 8.10 -3.34
CA LEU A 24 -7.17 8.71 -3.73
C LEU A 24 -7.74 7.90 -4.89
N ASP A 25 -8.86 8.32 -5.47
CA ASP A 25 -9.35 7.69 -6.68
C ASP A 25 -8.26 7.77 -7.76
N SER A 26 -7.76 6.62 -8.20
CA SER A 26 -6.61 6.56 -9.11
C SER A 26 -6.89 7.19 -10.47
N THR A 27 -8.15 7.34 -10.88
CA THR A 27 -8.50 8.01 -12.15
C THR A 27 -8.36 9.53 -12.06
N ALA A 28 -8.36 10.10 -10.84
CA ALA A 28 -8.29 11.54 -10.62
C ALA A 28 -6.93 12.00 -10.06
N CYS A 29 -6.07 11.09 -9.64
CA CYS A 29 -4.81 11.40 -8.97
C CYS A 29 -3.64 10.78 -9.75
N ALA A 30 -2.88 11.62 -10.47
CA ALA A 30 -1.75 11.14 -11.27
C ALA A 30 -0.70 10.41 -10.41
N ALA A 31 -0.33 10.99 -9.26
CA ALA A 31 0.65 10.38 -8.37
C ALA A 31 0.17 9.02 -7.83
N CYS A 32 -1.13 8.89 -7.55
CA CYS A 32 -1.73 7.64 -7.12
C CYS A 32 -1.63 6.57 -8.22
N THR A 33 -1.93 6.95 -9.44
CA THR A 33 -1.85 6.06 -10.62
C THR A 33 -0.43 5.53 -10.79
N TYR A 34 0.56 6.42 -10.71
CA TYR A 34 1.96 6.02 -10.87
C TYR A 34 2.44 5.13 -9.72
N MET A 35 2.12 5.47 -8.48
CA MET A 35 2.51 4.63 -7.34
C MET A 35 1.88 3.25 -7.41
N TRP A 36 0.59 3.19 -7.74
CA TRP A 36 -0.09 1.90 -7.91
C TRP A 36 0.53 1.10 -9.06
N GLY A 37 0.91 1.77 -10.16
CA GLY A 37 1.61 1.12 -11.27
C GLY A 37 2.91 0.46 -10.84
N VAL A 38 3.73 1.15 -10.03
CA VAL A 38 4.98 0.58 -9.51
C VAL A 38 4.70 -0.59 -8.58
N ALA A 39 3.68 -0.50 -7.73
CA ALA A 39 3.28 -1.61 -6.86
C ALA A 39 2.85 -2.83 -7.68
N GLN A 40 2.10 -2.61 -8.75
CA GLN A 40 1.70 -3.70 -9.66
C GLN A 40 2.90 -4.31 -10.39
N ASP A 41 3.89 -3.50 -10.76
CA ASP A 41 5.11 -4.02 -11.37
C ASP A 41 5.91 -4.88 -10.39
N ALA A 42 5.94 -4.51 -9.12
CA ALA A 42 6.53 -5.35 -8.07
C ALA A 42 5.78 -6.69 -7.96
N LYS A 43 4.45 -6.67 -8.02
CA LYS A 43 3.66 -7.90 -8.02
C LYS A 43 4.00 -8.80 -9.20
N LYS A 44 4.16 -8.22 -10.39
CA LYS A 44 4.57 -8.99 -11.57
C LYS A 44 5.94 -9.64 -11.38
N HIS A 45 6.87 -8.91 -10.75
CA HIS A 45 8.22 -9.40 -10.51
C HIS A 45 8.25 -10.58 -9.53
N PHE A 46 7.52 -10.48 -8.42
CA PHE A 46 7.55 -11.47 -7.34
C PHE A 46 6.48 -12.55 -7.47
N GLY A 47 5.44 -12.31 -8.24
CA GLY A 47 4.32 -13.25 -8.38
C GLY A 47 3.63 -13.49 -7.03
N ASP A 48 3.38 -14.75 -6.72
CA ASP A 48 2.66 -15.12 -5.50
C ASP A 48 3.54 -15.16 -4.24
N ARG A 49 4.80 -14.73 -4.34
CA ARG A 49 5.67 -14.60 -3.16
C ARG A 49 5.32 -13.39 -2.31
N ILE A 50 4.52 -12.45 -2.82
CA ILE A 50 4.06 -11.27 -2.10
C ILE A 50 2.59 -11.05 -2.32
N ASP A 51 1.97 -10.29 -1.40
CA ASP A 51 0.62 -9.76 -1.55
C ASP A 51 0.70 -8.26 -1.81
N VAL A 52 -0.14 -7.75 -2.72
CA VAL A 52 -0.22 -6.34 -3.06
C VAL A 52 -1.67 -5.91 -3.08
N VAL A 53 -2.00 -4.85 -2.35
CA VAL A 53 -3.37 -4.36 -2.20
C VAL A 53 -3.39 -2.85 -2.37
N GLU A 54 -4.44 -2.35 -3.03
CA GLU A 54 -4.73 -0.91 -3.09
C GLU A 54 -5.97 -0.60 -2.26
N TYR A 55 -5.87 0.43 -1.42
CA TYR A 55 -7.00 0.97 -0.68
C TYR A 55 -7.23 2.40 -1.15
N MET A 56 -8.27 2.59 -1.96
CA MET A 56 -8.65 3.93 -2.41
C MET A 56 -9.54 4.62 -1.39
N TYR A 57 -9.35 5.92 -1.23
CA TYR A 57 -10.11 6.76 -0.31
C TYR A 57 -11.51 7.02 -0.88
N ASN A 58 -12.32 5.99 -1.00
CA ASN A 58 -13.64 6.07 -1.63
C ASN A 58 -14.70 5.15 -1.01
N THR A 59 -14.35 4.43 0.05
CA THR A 59 -15.33 3.63 0.80
C THR A 59 -15.16 3.87 2.29
N PRO A 60 -16.22 3.68 3.09
CA PRO A 60 -16.12 3.82 4.56
C PRO A 60 -15.04 2.91 5.16
N GLU A 61 -14.91 1.67 4.67
CA GLU A 61 -13.90 0.72 5.14
C GLU A 61 -12.50 1.22 4.88
N ASN A 62 -12.23 1.70 3.68
CA ASN A 62 -10.90 2.20 3.30
C ASN A 62 -10.55 3.47 4.07
N ILE A 63 -11.52 4.37 4.25
CA ILE A 63 -11.32 5.60 5.02
C ILE A 63 -11.00 5.26 6.48
N SER A 64 -11.72 4.33 7.07
CA SER A 64 -11.45 3.87 8.44
C SER A 64 -10.08 3.21 8.56
N ARG A 65 -9.68 2.42 7.56
CA ARG A 65 -8.36 1.78 7.52
C ARG A 65 -7.24 2.82 7.46
N ILE A 66 -7.41 3.83 6.62
CA ILE A 66 -6.42 4.91 6.47
C ILE A 66 -6.25 5.64 7.82
N LYS A 67 -7.34 5.93 8.51
CA LYS A 67 -7.29 6.56 9.83
C LYS A 67 -6.61 5.65 10.86
N LYS A 68 -6.98 4.38 10.89
CA LYS A 68 -6.45 3.42 11.86
C LYS A 68 -4.97 3.16 11.65
N MET A 69 -4.52 3.11 10.39
CA MET A 69 -3.10 3.00 10.04
C MET A 69 -2.30 4.27 10.37
N GLY A 70 -2.97 5.39 10.53
CA GLY A 70 -2.30 6.67 10.72
C GLY A 70 -1.65 7.22 9.45
N VAL A 71 -2.21 6.88 8.28
CA VAL A 71 -1.70 7.38 7.01
C VAL A 71 -1.91 8.89 6.94
N LYS A 72 -0.84 9.66 6.73
CA LYS A 72 -0.88 11.12 6.77
C LYS A 72 -1.05 11.76 5.40
N GLN A 73 -0.59 11.12 4.36
CA GLN A 73 -0.62 11.65 2.99
C GLN A 73 -1.00 10.55 2.00
N LEU A 74 -1.67 10.94 0.92
CA LEU A 74 -2.00 10.06 -0.18
C LEU A 74 -1.35 10.60 -1.46
N PRO A 75 -0.71 9.75 -2.27
CA PRO A 75 -0.56 8.31 -2.05
C PRO A 75 0.54 7.98 -1.05
N SER A 76 0.42 6.82 -0.40
CA SER A 76 1.45 6.27 0.47
C SER A 76 1.59 4.78 0.21
N LEU A 77 2.79 4.26 0.34
CA LEU A 77 3.10 2.86 0.12
C LEU A 77 3.76 2.28 1.37
N TYR A 78 3.15 1.24 1.92
CA TYR A 78 3.60 0.55 3.13
C TYR A 78 4.05 -0.86 2.77
N LEU A 79 5.12 -1.30 3.39
CA LEU A 79 5.61 -2.68 3.30
C LEU A 79 5.63 -3.27 4.70
N ASN A 80 4.87 -4.35 4.90
CA ASN A 80 4.75 -5.04 6.19
C ASN A 80 4.37 -4.08 7.33
N GLY A 81 3.49 -3.13 7.05
CA GLY A 81 3.02 -2.16 8.02
C GLY A 81 3.93 -0.95 8.22
N GLU A 82 5.05 -0.86 7.52
CA GLU A 82 5.98 0.26 7.62
C GLU A 82 5.86 1.18 6.41
N LEU A 83 5.78 2.49 6.66
CA LEU A 83 5.74 3.49 5.60
C LEU A 83 7.08 3.51 4.84
N LYS A 84 7.02 3.32 3.52
CA LYS A 84 8.21 3.36 2.66
C LYS A 84 8.22 4.59 1.76
N TYR A 85 7.07 4.96 1.19
CA TYR A 85 6.98 6.12 0.30
C TYR A 85 5.72 6.90 0.61
N SER A 86 5.86 8.22 0.72
CA SER A 86 4.76 9.14 1.00
C SER A 86 4.81 10.28 0.00
N SER A 87 3.80 10.36 -0.86
CA SER A 87 3.67 11.37 -1.92
C SER A 87 4.77 11.37 -2.98
N LEU A 88 5.74 10.48 -2.88
CA LEU A 88 6.82 10.29 -3.85
C LEU A 88 6.59 8.99 -4.59
N ILE A 89 6.87 9.00 -5.89
CA ILE A 89 6.76 7.79 -6.71
C ILE A 89 7.98 6.92 -6.44
N PRO A 90 7.77 5.64 -6.07
CA PRO A 90 8.88 4.74 -5.79
C PRO A 90 9.72 4.49 -7.04
N ASN A 91 11.02 4.33 -6.86
CA ASN A 91 11.86 3.71 -7.85
C ASN A 91 11.65 2.20 -7.77
N LEU A 92 11.32 1.55 -8.88
CA LEU A 92 10.98 0.13 -8.87
C LEU A 92 12.13 -0.74 -8.35
N ASP A 93 13.37 -0.45 -8.75
CA ASP A 93 14.52 -1.24 -8.31
C ASP A 93 14.73 -1.12 -6.80
N ASP A 94 14.54 0.06 -6.23
CA ASP A 94 14.63 0.27 -4.79
C ASP A 94 13.53 -0.51 -4.06
N LEU A 95 12.32 -0.48 -4.59
CA LEU A 95 11.19 -1.21 -4.00
C LEU A 95 11.44 -2.72 -4.05
N ILE A 96 11.95 -3.23 -5.16
CA ILE A 96 12.29 -4.64 -5.31
C ILE A 96 13.32 -5.05 -4.24
N ARG A 97 14.36 -4.25 -4.03
CA ARG A 97 15.37 -4.55 -3.00
C ARG A 97 14.76 -4.60 -1.60
N GLN A 98 13.90 -3.65 -1.27
CA GLN A 98 13.24 -3.62 0.03
C GLN A 98 12.36 -4.85 0.24
N ILE A 99 11.63 -5.27 -0.79
CA ILE A 99 10.79 -6.47 -0.72
C ILE A 99 11.67 -7.73 -0.57
N GLU A 100 12.76 -7.81 -1.31
CA GLU A 100 13.70 -8.94 -1.20
C GLU A 100 14.25 -9.08 0.22
N GLU A 101 14.56 -7.97 0.88
CA GLU A 101 15.02 -7.98 2.26
C GLU A 101 13.95 -8.48 3.23
N ALA A 102 12.68 -8.39 2.85
CA ALA A 102 11.54 -8.81 3.67
C ALA A 102 11.07 -10.23 3.38
N LEU A 103 11.64 -10.88 2.37
CA LEU A 103 11.29 -12.25 2.02
C LEU A 103 11.83 -13.26 3.05
#